data_8fe1de0516d5b8cc1784c8946becc3c3
#
_entry.id   8fe1de0516d5b8cc1784c8946becc3c3
#
_cell.length_a   1.000
_cell.length_b   1.000
_cell.length_c   1.000
_cell.angle_alpha   90.00
_cell.angle_beta   90.00
_cell.angle_gamma   90.00
#
_symmetry.space_group_name_H-M   'P 1'
#
loop_
_entity.id
_entity.type
_entity.pdbx_description
1 polymer ?
#
loop_
_entity_poly.entity_id
_entity_poly.type
_entity_poly.pdbx_seq_one_letter_code
_entity_poly.pdbx_strand_id
1 'polypeptide(L)'
;MPVKYDASDIEVLTGLEPVRKRPGMYTDTSKPNHLVQEVLDNSVDEAISGYASKIEITLHKDNSVTISDDGRGMPVDNHPGEKLPGVEVILTRLHSGSKFSNKNYKFSGGLHGVGVSVVNALSKK
;
A
#
# COMPACT_ATOMS: atom_id res chain seq x y z
N MET A 1 29.94 18.12 -27.19
CA MET A 1 29.96 16.67 -27.21
C MET A 1 28.55 16.13 -27.34
N PRO A 2 28.26 15.41 -28.42
CA PRO A 2 26.91 14.86 -28.53
C PRO A 2 26.67 13.82 -27.45
N VAL A 3 25.53 13.93 -26.80
CA VAL A 3 25.07 12.94 -25.84
C VAL A 3 24.30 11.89 -26.60
N LYS A 4 24.76 10.67 -26.56
CA LYS A 4 24.09 9.55 -27.22
C LYS A 4 22.92 9.12 -26.34
N TYR A 5 21.71 9.21 -26.86
CA TYR A 5 20.51 8.74 -26.21
C TYR A 5 20.05 7.44 -26.85
N ASP A 6 20.05 6.36 -26.09
CA ASP A 6 19.62 5.06 -26.55
C ASP A 6 18.89 4.28 -25.45
N ALA A 7 18.55 3.03 -25.71
CA ALA A 7 17.79 2.23 -24.77
C ALA A 7 18.49 2.01 -23.43
N SER A 8 19.82 2.09 -23.40
CA SER A 8 20.57 1.93 -22.16
C SER A 8 20.41 3.10 -21.19
N ASP A 9 19.90 4.23 -21.68
CA ASP A 9 19.62 5.40 -20.86
C ASP A 9 18.29 5.29 -20.14
N ILE A 10 17.49 4.29 -20.47
CA ILE A 10 16.18 4.05 -19.84
C ILE A 10 16.38 3.23 -18.58
N GLU A 11 16.02 3.82 -17.43
CA GLU A 11 16.08 3.11 -16.16
C GLU A 11 14.79 2.32 -15.94
N VAL A 12 14.92 1.04 -15.66
CA VAL A 12 13.79 0.16 -15.35
C VAL A 12 13.80 -0.13 -13.86
N LEU A 13 12.69 0.22 -13.20
CA LEU A 13 12.51 0.02 -11.77
C LEU A 13 11.47 -1.07 -11.52
N THR A 14 11.74 -1.95 -10.56
CA THR A 14 10.86 -3.06 -10.21
C THR A 14 10.46 -3.02 -8.75
N GLY A 15 9.36 -3.70 -8.41
CA GLY A 15 8.88 -3.82 -7.04
C GLY A 15 8.56 -2.48 -6.41
N LEU A 16 9.19 -2.17 -5.30
CA LEU A 16 8.98 -0.93 -4.55
C LEU A 16 10.02 0.15 -4.85
N GLU A 17 10.98 -0.12 -5.72
CA GLU A 17 12.01 0.86 -6.09
C GLU A 17 11.44 2.18 -6.62
N PRO A 18 10.38 2.18 -7.46
CA PRO A 18 9.81 3.44 -7.93
C PRO A 18 9.33 4.33 -6.79
N VAL A 19 8.74 3.73 -5.75
CA VAL A 19 8.23 4.48 -4.60
C VAL A 19 9.37 5.12 -3.83
N ARG A 20 10.44 4.35 -3.58
CA ARG A 20 11.59 4.85 -2.82
C ARG A 20 12.34 5.93 -3.57
N LYS A 21 12.39 5.82 -4.88
CA LYS A 21 13.11 6.79 -5.72
C LYS A 21 12.34 8.10 -5.90
N ARG A 22 11.02 8.02 -6.04
CA ARG A 22 10.15 9.17 -6.27
C ARG A 22 8.91 9.10 -5.35
N PRO A 23 9.11 9.21 -4.03
CA PRO A 23 7.99 9.06 -3.11
C PRO A 23 6.87 10.10 -3.34
N GLY A 24 7.20 11.29 -3.80
CA GLY A 24 6.21 12.33 -4.05
C GLY A 24 5.22 12.01 -5.16
N MET A 25 5.49 11.01 -5.99
CA MET A 25 4.54 10.54 -7.00
C MET A 25 3.44 9.65 -6.41
N TYR A 26 3.63 9.16 -5.19
CA TYR A 26 2.75 8.17 -4.56
C TYR A 26 2.08 8.68 -3.30
N THR A 27 2.68 9.64 -2.61
CA THR A 27 2.16 10.19 -1.37
C THR A 27 2.60 11.65 -1.20
N ASP A 28 1.96 12.35 -0.27
CA ASP A 28 2.34 13.73 0.06
C ASP A 28 3.55 13.70 1.01
N THR A 29 4.73 13.95 0.48
CA THR A 29 5.97 13.91 1.25
C THR A 29 6.13 15.08 2.21
N SER A 30 5.32 16.14 2.07
CA SER A 30 5.32 17.25 3.02
C SER A 30 4.57 16.90 4.32
N LYS A 31 3.80 15.83 4.31
CA LYS A 31 2.98 15.37 5.44
C LYS A 31 3.17 13.87 5.66
N PRO A 32 4.22 13.45 6.36
CA PRO A 32 4.48 12.02 6.59
C PRO A 32 3.32 11.28 7.25
N ASN A 33 2.50 11.99 8.02
CA ASN A 33 1.31 11.41 8.65
C ASN A 33 0.30 10.89 7.65
N HIS A 34 0.41 11.27 6.39
CA HIS A 34 -0.43 10.77 5.32
C HIS A 34 -0.30 9.24 5.16
N LEU A 35 0.86 8.68 5.49
CA LEU A 35 1.05 7.23 5.48
C LEU A 35 0.13 6.53 6.50
N VAL A 36 -0.10 7.15 7.65
CA VAL A 36 -1.04 6.63 8.65
C VAL A 36 -2.45 6.59 8.07
N GLN A 37 -2.84 7.64 7.36
CA GLN A 37 -4.15 7.72 6.73
C GLN A 37 -4.34 6.62 5.68
N GLU A 38 -3.30 6.30 4.91
CA GLU A 38 -3.38 5.21 3.92
C GLU A 38 -3.67 3.86 4.59
N VAL A 39 -3.04 3.58 5.72
CA VAL A 39 -3.31 2.35 6.46
C VAL A 39 -4.71 2.38 7.06
N LEU A 40 -5.11 3.53 7.61
CA LEU A 40 -6.44 3.70 8.19
C LEU A 40 -7.53 3.52 7.13
N ASP A 41 -7.34 4.06 5.93
CA ASP A 41 -8.29 3.91 4.82
C ASP A 41 -8.51 2.44 4.48
N ASN A 42 -7.47 1.62 4.57
CA ASN A 42 -7.60 0.19 4.34
C ASN A 42 -8.53 -0.46 5.36
N SER A 43 -8.42 -0.09 6.64
CA SER A 43 -9.32 -0.58 7.69
C SER A 43 -10.73 -0.01 7.54
N VAL A 44 -10.86 1.25 7.15
CA VAL A 44 -12.16 1.88 6.89
C VAL A 44 -12.88 1.18 5.74
N ASP A 45 -12.17 0.80 4.70
CA ASP A 45 -12.76 0.05 3.59
C ASP A 45 -13.31 -1.30 4.04
N GLU A 46 -12.63 -1.99 4.96
CA GLU A 46 -13.16 -3.20 5.56
C GLU A 46 -14.46 -2.94 6.32
N ALA A 47 -14.53 -1.84 7.04
CA ALA A 47 -15.73 -1.46 7.78
C ALA A 47 -16.88 -1.09 6.84
N ILE A 48 -16.62 -0.31 5.80
CA ILE A 48 -17.64 0.08 4.81
C ILE A 48 -18.18 -1.15 4.09
N SER A 49 -17.34 -2.12 3.81
CA SER A 49 -17.74 -3.38 3.17
C SER A 49 -18.46 -4.34 4.10
N GLY A 50 -18.58 -4.01 5.38
CA GLY A 50 -19.34 -4.79 6.36
C GLY A 50 -18.53 -5.88 7.06
N TYR A 51 -17.22 -5.93 6.86
CA TYR A 51 -16.38 -6.99 7.43
C TYR A 51 -15.70 -6.60 8.73
N ALA A 52 -15.61 -5.31 9.04
CA ALA A 52 -15.04 -4.83 10.30
C ALA A 52 -16.06 -3.97 11.04
N SER A 53 -16.10 -4.11 12.36
CA SER A 53 -16.94 -3.30 13.25
C SER A 53 -16.15 -2.46 14.22
N LYS A 54 -14.84 -2.71 14.33
CA LYS A 54 -13.97 -2.01 15.28
C LYS A 54 -12.64 -1.69 14.65
N ILE A 55 -12.22 -0.43 14.81
CA ILE A 55 -10.90 0.05 14.38
C ILE A 55 -10.25 0.71 15.59
N GLU A 56 -9.02 0.31 15.91
CA GLU A 56 -8.25 0.90 17.01
C GLU A 56 -7.00 1.56 16.47
N ILE A 57 -6.70 2.76 16.97
CA ILE A 57 -5.49 3.51 16.61
C ILE A 57 -4.72 3.73 17.90
N THR A 58 -3.45 3.32 17.92
CA THR A 58 -2.58 3.48 19.07
C THR A 58 -1.36 4.30 18.68
N LEU A 59 -1.14 5.40 19.39
CA LEU A 59 0.06 6.22 19.24
C LEU A 59 1.07 5.78 20.29
N HIS A 60 2.26 5.41 19.84
CA HIS A 60 3.30 4.92 20.74
C HIS A 60 4.32 6.02 21.11
N LYS A 61 5.01 5.83 22.22
CA LYS A 61 6.01 6.80 22.70
C LYS A 61 7.19 6.98 21.76
N ASP A 62 7.49 5.98 20.94
CA ASP A 62 8.58 6.05 19.96
C ASP A 62 8.17 6.70 18.64
N ASN A 63 7.02 7.35 18.61
CA ASN A 63 6.43 8.00 17.43
C ASN A 63 5.96 7.02 16.36
N SER A 64 5.81 5.75 16.67
CA SER A 64 5.14 4.80 15.79
C SER A 64 3.63 4.79 16.05
N VAL A 65 2.88 4.25 15.09
CA VAL A 65 1.42 4.16 15.16
C VAL A 65 1.01 2.73 14.81
N THR A 66 0.09 2.19 15.60
CA THR A 66 -0.55 0.91 15.29
C THR A 66 -2.00 1.14 14.90
N ILE A 67 -2.43 0.54 13.81
CA ILE A 67 -3.82 0.54 13.38
C ILE A 67 -4.27 -0.92 13.33
N SER A 68 -5.35 -1.22 14.05
CA SER A 68 -5.89 -2.57 14.15
C SER A 68 -7.37 -2.55 13.80
N ASP A 69 -7.84 -3.56 13.10
CA ASP A 69 -9.25 -3.76 12.84
C ASP A 69 -9.62 -5.23 13.07
N ASP A 70 -10.91 -5.49 13.21
CA ASP A 70 -11.45 -6.84 13.40
C ASP A 70 -12.03 -7.41 12.10
N GLY A 71 -11.52 -6.96 10.97
CA GLY A 71 -11.95 -7.42 9.65
C GLY A 71 -11.42 -8.80 9.28
N ARG A 72 -11.48 -9.11 7.99
CA ARG A 72 -11.09 -10.42 7.45
C ARG A 72 -9.59 -10.69 7.54
N GLY A 73 -8.79 -9.63 7.67
CA GLY A 73 -7.34 -9.73 7.53
C GLY A 73 -6.91 -9.84 6.07
N MET A 74 -5.62 -9.87 5.87
CA MET A 74 -5.05 -10.07 4.55
C MET A 74 -4.85 -11.56 4.28
N PRO A 75 -5.11 -12.03 3.04
CA PRO A 75 -4.94 -13.45 2.73
C PRO A 75 -3.47 -13.87 2.88
N VAL A 76 -3.26 -15.02 3.49
CA VAL A 76 -1.92 -15.58 3.72
C VAL A 76 -1.61 -16.77 2.83
N ASP A 77 -2.60 -17.26 2.08
CA ASP A 77 -2.40 -18.33 1.09
C ASP A 77 -1.65 -17.78 -0.13
N ASN A 78 -1.05 -18.67 -0.90
CA ASN A 78 -0.25 -18.28 -2.05
C ASN A 78 -1.11 -17.72 -3.17
N HIS A 79 -0.67 -16.58 -3.72
CA HIS A 79 -1.29 -15.99 -4.90
C HIS A 79 -0.95 -16.85 -6.14
N PRO A 80 -1.95 -17.26 -6.93
CA PRO A 80 -1.71 -18.17 -8.05
C PRO A 80 -0.70 -17.66 -9.08
N GLY A 81 -0.72 -16.37 -9.38
CA GLY A 81 0.17 -15.79 -10.37
C GLY A 81 1.57 -15.48 -9.85
N GLU A 82 1.69 -15.09 -8.58
CA GLU A 82 2.95 -14.63 -7.99
C GLU A 82 3.68 -15.73 -7.22
N LYS A 83 2.99 -16.80 -6.86
CA LYS A 83 3.52 -17.91 -6.05
C LYS A 83 4.07 -17.47 -4.69
N LEU A 84 3.50 -16.39 -4.14
CA LEU A 84 3.83 -15.80 -2.85
C LEU A 84 2.56 -15.66 -2.03
N PRO A 85 2.67 -15.65 -0.67
CA PRO A 85 1.50 -15.35 0.16
C PRO A 85 0.84 -14.03 -0.25
N GLY A 86 -0.50 -13.99 -0.23
CA GLY A 86 -1.25 -12.80 -0.64
C GLY A 86 -0.82 -11.55 0.11
N VAL A 87 -0.57 -11.66 1.42
CA VAL A 87 -0.12 -10.52 2.23
C VAL A 87 1.21 -9.96 1.71
N GLU A 88 2.12 -10.81 1.28
CA GLU A 88 3.39 -10.36 0.72
C GLU A 88 3.18 -9.65 -0.63
N VAL A 89 2.29 -10.15 -1.46
CA VAL A 89 1.94 -9.51 -2.73
C VAL A 89 1.37 -8.10 -2.47
N ILE A 90 0.43 -7.99 -1.53
CA ILE A 90 -0.20 -6.71 -1.18
C ILE A 90 0.84 -5.69 -0.71
N LEU A 91 1.81 -6.11 0.10
CA LEU A 91 2.80 -5.21 0.69
C LEU A 91 3.97 -4.87 -0.24
N THR A 92 4.20 -5.65 -1.29
CA THR A 92 5.40 -5.51 -2.12
C THR A 92 5.15 -5.25 -3.60
N ARG A 93 3.90 -5.31 -4.04
CA ARG A 93 3.54 -5.05 -5.43
C ARG A 93 2.66 -3.82 -5.53
N LEU A 94 3.00 -2.91 -6.43
CA LEU A 94 2.13 -1.78 -6.75
C LEU A 94 0.92 -2.28 -7.56
N HIS A 95 -0.19 -1.56 -7.42
CA HIS A 95 -1.43 -1.85 -8.16
C HIS A 95 -1.97 -3.26 -7.89
N SER A 96 -1.75 -3.76 -6.68
CA SER A 96 -2.32 -5.03 -6.22
C SER A 96 -3.45 -4.77 -5.23
N GLY A 97 -4.17 -5.83 -4.92
CA GLY A 97 -5.23 -5.78 -3.93
C GLY A 97 -6.63 -5.79 -4.53
N SER A 98 -7.60 -6.09 -3.68
CA SER A 98 -8.99 -6.28 -4.10
C SER A 98 -9.70 -4.97 -4.45
N LYS A 99 -9.11 -3.82 -4.19
CA LYS A 99 -9.69 -2.51 -4.55
C LYS A 99 -9.82 -2.30 -6.05
N PHE A 100 -9.10 -3.06 -6.85
CA PHE A 100 -9.25 -3.06 -8.30
C PHE A 100 -10.39 -3.97 -8.77
N SER A 101 -11.04 -4.69 -7.85
CA SER A 101 -12.16 -5.56 -8.15
C SER A 101 -13.43 -4.99 -7.51
N ASN A 102 -14.46 -4.75 -8.31
CA ASN A 102 -15.75 -4.30 -7.81
C ASN A 102 -16.49 -5.35 -6.97
N LYS A 103 -15.97 -6.58 -6.92
CA LYS A 103 -16.58 -7.66 -6.17
C LYS A 103 -16.44 -7.48 -4.66
N ASN A 104 -15.32 -6.90 -4.20
CA ASN A 104 -14.98 -6.82 -2.79
C ASN A 104 -15.19 -5.43 -2.19
N TYR A 105 -15.05 -4.37 -2.97
CA TYR A 105 -15.14 -3.00 -2.47
C TYR A 105 -16.06 -2.18 -3.36
N LYS A 106 -17.32 -2.07 -2.93
CA LYS A 106 -18.33 -1.31 -3.64
C LYS A 106 -18.19 0.20 -3.40
N PHE A 107 -17.75 0.58 -2.20
CA PHE A 107 -17.58 1.96 -1.77
C PHE A 107 -16.24 2.14 -1.10
N SER A 108 -15.15 2.02 -1.86
CA SER A 108 -13.81 2.13 -1.32
C SER A 108 -13.43 3.59 -1.09
N GLY A 109 -12.90 3.92 0.09
CA GLY A 109 -12.27 5.19 0.39
C GLY A 109 -10.83 5.26 -0.09
N GLY A 110 -10.20 4.10 -0.36
CA GLY A 110 -8.84 4.02 -0.88
C GLY A 110 -8.82 4.21 -2.38
N LEU A 111 -8.22 5.30 -2.84
CA LEU A 111 -8.35 5.73 -4.23
C LEU A 111 -7.56 4.87 -5.22
N HIS A 112 -6.42 4.30 -4.80
CA HIS A 112 -5.45 3.79 -5.75
C HIS A 112 -5.10 2.31 -5.60
N GLY A 113 -5.47 1.68 -4.48
CA GLY A 113 -5.08 0.30 -4.20
C GLY A 113 -3.59 0.09 -4.04
N VAL A 114 -2.83 1.17 -3.91
CA VAL A 114 -1.37 1.14 -3.77
C VAL A 114 -0.91 1.58 -2.39
N GLY A 115 -1.81 2.07 -1.53
CA GLY A 115 -1.48 2.73 -0.27
C GLY A 115 -0.62 1.90 0.66
N VAL A 116 -0.98 0.63 0.89
CA VAL A 116 -0.26 -0.22 1.84
C VAL A 116 1.15 -0.54 1.35
N SER A 117 1.35 -0.79 0.07
CA SER A 117 2.68 -1.04 -0.48
C SER A 117 3.56 0.21 -0.42
N VAL A 118 2.98 1.38 -0.65
CA VAL A 118 3.68 2.66 -0.49
C VAL A 118 4.10 2.88 0.96
N VAL A 119 3.21 2.60 1.91
CA VAL A 119 3.53 2.69 3.34
C VAL A 119 4.68 1.76 3.69
N ASN A 120 4.63 0.51 3.22
CA ASN A 120 5.70 -0.45 3.45
C ASN A 120 7.05 0.03 2.89
N ALA A 121 7.04 0.58 1.69
CA ALA A 121 8.26 1.07 1.04
C ALA A 121 8.93 2.20 1.82
N LEU A 122 8.13 3.08 2.43
CA LEU A 122 8.61 4.30 3.08
C LEU A 122 8.71 4.21 4.59
N SER A 123 8.22 3.13 5.21
CA SER A 123 8.28 2.94 6.65
C SER A 123 9.61 2.35 7.08
N LYS A 124 10.06 2.74 8.28
CA LYS A 124 11.25 2.17 8.90
C LYS A 124 10.96 0.88 9.66
N LYS A 125 9.68 0.67 10.00
CA LYS A 125 9.29 -0.39 10.93
C LYS A 125 7.95 -0.99 10.52
#